data_b8f80a986980788d2f134b5b0fbd6b10
#
_entry.id   b8f80a986980788d2f134b5b0fbd6b10
#
_cell.length_a   1.000
_cell.length_b   1.000
_cell.length_c   1.000
_cell.angle_alpha   90.00
_cell.angle_beta   90.00
_cell.angle_gamma   90.00
#
_symmetry.space_group_name_H-M   'P 1'
#
loop_
_entity.id
_entity.type
_entity.pdbx_description
1 polymer ?
#
loop_
_entity_poly.entity_id
_entity_poly.type
_entity_poly.pdbx_seq_one_letter_code
_entity_poly.pdbx_strand_id
1 'polypeptide(L)'
;MIPNYLQDLFKAQSYDPNNFFLIAGPCVVEDEALVMEIGEKVSTICKNLGIPYVFKASYRKANRTSANSFTGIGDDTGMELIKKVGAKYNVPTTSDIHAHEEAAIAAEFIDILQIPAFLCRQTDLLVAAAQTGKIVNVKKGQFLSGASMKFAVDKIKQAGNEKVMLTERGNTFGYQDLVVDYRNIPAMAENNVPVIMDCTHSLQQPNQTSGITGGNPSLIETIAKAAIATGADGLFIETHPNPAVAKSDGANMLRLELLEPLLEKLVRLRRAVV
;
A
#
# COMPACT_ATOMS: atom_id res chain seq x y z
N MET A 1 -14.41 -0.59 12.40
CA MET A 1 -13.61 0.02 13.50
C MET A 1 -12.16 -0.40 13.31
N ILE A 2 -11.22 0.54 13.37
CA ILE A 2 -9.77 0.24 13.23
C ILE A 2 -9.33 -0.64 14.40
N PRO A 3 -8.64 -1.79 14.18
CA PRO A 3 -8.16 -2.67 15.23
C PRO A 3 -7.19 -1.98 16.20
N ASN A 4 -7.10 -2.47 17.44
CA ASN A 4 -6.28 -1.87 18.50
C ASN A 4 -4.82 -1.66 18.08
N TYR A 5 -4.20 -2.61 17.38
CA TYR A 5 -2.81 -2.48 16.93
C TYR A 5 -2.62 -1.35 15.89
N LEU A 6 -3.65 -1.00 15.11
CA LEU A 6 -3.61 0.17 14.23
C LEU A 6 -3.94 1.46 14.99
N GLN A 7 -4.80 1.42 16.01
CA GLN A 7 -5.02 2.57 16.89
C GLN A 7 -3.71 2.94 17.60
N ASP A 8 -2.97 1.93 18.09
CA ASP A 8 -1.65 2.14 18.70
C ASP A 8 -0.65 2.72 17.68
N LEU A 9 -0.69 2.25 16.43
CA LEU A 9 0.16 2.75 15.35
C LEU A 9 -0.12 4.22 15.03
N PHE A 10 -1.38 4.62 15.06
CA PHE A 10 -1.83 5.98 14.72
C PHE A 10 -1.92 6.93 15.93
N LYS A 11 -1.61 6.48 17.15
CA LYS A 11 -1.80 7.26 18.40
C LYS A 11 -1.14 8.64 18.41
N ALA A 12 -0.07 8.82 17.61
CA ALA A 12 0.62 10.09 17.49
C ALA A 12 -0.01 11.05 16.46
N GLN A 13 -1.00 10.60 15.72
CA GLN A 13 -1.71 11.37 14.71
C GLN A 13 -3.06 11.89 15.25
N SER A 14 -3.44 13.08 14.80
CA SER A 14 -4.81 13.58 15.01
C SER A 14 -5.66 13.12 13.83
N TYR A 15 -6.64 12.26 14.09
CA TYR A 15 -7.52 11.71 13.06
C TYR A 15 -8.96 11.49 13.57
N ASP A 16 -9.89 11.38 12.63
CA ASP A 16 -11.28 10.95 12.90
C ASP A 16 -11.34 9.41 12.88
N PRO A 17 -11.71 8.73 13.98
CA PRO A 17 -11.77 7.27 14.05
C PRO A 17 -12.83 6.64 13.13
N ASN A 18 -13.79 7.42 12.62
CA ASN A 18 -14.78 6.97 11.65
C ASN A 18 -14.31 7.11 10.21
N ASN A 19 -13.15 7.72 9.98
CA ASN A 19 -12.57 7.86 8.65
C ASN A 19 -11.84 6.59 8.20
N PHE A 20 -11.54 6.49 6.92
CA PHE A 20 -10.61 5.48 6.41
C PHE A 20 -9.17 5.93 6.66
N PHE A 21 -8.22 4.99 6.68
CA PHE A 21 -6.80 5.35 6.68
C PHE A 21 -6.21 5.35 5.27
N LEU A 22 -5.12 6.09 5.08
CA LEU A 22 -4.42 6.18 3.80
C LEU A 22 -3.00 5.63 3.90
N ILE A 23 -2.64 4.74 2.97
CA ILE A 23 -1.26 4.37 2.68
C ILE A 23 -0.88 5.08 1.39
N ALA A 24 0.05 6.01 1.42
CA ALA A 24 0.46 6.74 0.22
C ALA A 24 1.93 7.17 0.24
N GLY A 25 2.46 7.39 -0.95
CA GLY A 25 3.83 7.83 -1.19
C GLY A 25 4.29 7.49 -2.60
N PRO A 26 5.58 7.63 -2.92
CA PRO A 26 6.10 7.28 -4.24
C PRO A 26 6.18 5.76 -4.43
N CYS A 27 6.27 5.34 -5.69
CA CYS A 27 6.44 3.92 -6.02
C CYS A 27 7.71 3.33 -5.40
N VAL A 28 8.84 4.05 -5.47
CA VAL A 28 10.16 3.67 -4.98
C VAL A 28 10.88 4.90 -4.42
N VAL A 29 11.83 4.70 -3.52
CA VAL A 29 12.74 5.77 -3.07
C VAL A 29 13.67 6.13 -4.23
N GLU A 30 13.56 7.35 -4.77
CA GLU A 30 14.38 7.86 -5.86
C GLU A 30 15.53 8.75 -5.36
N ASP A 31 15.21 9.62 -4.40
CA ASP A 31 16.13 10.48 -3.67
C ASP A 31 15.46 11.05 -2.40
N GLU A 32 16.24 11.70 -1.55
CA GLU A 32 15.76 12.25 -0.27
C GLU A 32 14.77 13.42 -0.47
N ALA A 33 15.04 14.31 -1.41
CA ALA A 33 14.21 15.51 -1.61
C ALA A 33 12.78 15.12 -2.00
N LEU A 34 12.64 14.16 -2.91
CA LEU A 34 11.35 13.68 -3.38
C LEU A 34 10.53 13.00 -2.25
N VAL A 35 11.14 12.10 -1.49
CA VAL A 35 10.40 11.39 -0.43
C VAL A 35 9.99 12.34 0.70
N MET A 36 10.81 13.36 1.01
CA MET A 36 10.48 14.39 1.97
C MET A 36 9.34 15.29 1.50
N GLU A 37 9.37 15.74 0.24
CA GLU A 37 8.30 16.57 -0.34
C GLU A 37 6.95 15.84 -0.31
N ILE A 38 6.92 14.58 -0.75
CA ILE A 38 5.69 13.78 -0.75
C ILE A 38 5.22 13.53 0.68
N GLY A 39 6.12 13.15 1.59
CA GLY A 39 5.80 12.90 3.00
C GLY A 39 5.19 14.13 3.67
N GLU A 40 5.76 15.32 3.46
CA GLU A 40 5.25 16.58 4.00
C GLU A 40 3.85 16.91 3.50
N LYS A 41 3.68 16.88 2.17
CA LYS A 41 2.42 17.29 1.56
C LYS A 41 1.29 16.32 1.93
N VAL A 42 1.51 15.01 1.83
CA VAL A 42 0.49 14.01 2.16
C VAL A 42 0.15 14.03 3.66
N SER A 43 1.16 14.14 4.53
CA SER A 43 0.96 14.26 5.97
C SER A 43 0.10 15.49 6.32
N THR A 44 0.35 16.64 5.69
CA THR A 44 -0.42 17.87 5.89
C THR A 44 -1.87 17.71 5.44
N ILE A 45 -2.09 17.17 4.24
CA ILE A 45 -3.44 16.90 3.70
C ILE A 45 -4.22 15.94 4.64
N CYS A 46 -3.61 14.83 5.03
CA CYS A 46 -4.25 13.84 5.89
C CYS A 46 -4.60 14.41 7.27
N LYS A 47 -3.72 15.20 7.87
CA LYS A 47 -3.97 15.90 9.14
C LYS A 47 -5.17 16.84 9.03
N ASN A 48 -5.26 17.64 7.97
CA ASN A 48 -6.36 18.57 7.76
C ASN A 48 -7.71 17.88 7.56
N LEU A 49 -7.69 16.68 6.94
CA LEU A 49 -8.89 15.88 6.64
C LEU A 49 -9.24 14.86 7.72
N GLY A 50 -8.44 14.75 8.79
CA GLY A 50 -8.63 13.76 9.84
C GLY A 50 -8.48 12.31 9.35
N ILE A 51 -7.53 12.06 8.45
CA ILE A 51 -7.24 10.74 7.87
C ILE A 51 -5.99 10.18 8.55
N PRO A 52 -6.03 8.97 9.16
CA PRO A 52 -4.80 8.30 9.60
C PRO A 52 -3.92 8.00 8.39
N TYR A 53 -2.63 8.31 8.48
CA TYR A 53 -1.71 8.22 7.34
C TYR A 53 -0.52 7.30 7.61
N VAL A 54 -0.17 6.48 6.64
CA VAL A 54 1.04 5.66 6.56
C VAL A 54 1.85 6.10 5.34
N PHE A 55 3.10 6.49 5.55
CA PHE A 55 4.01 6.78 4.44
C PHE A 55 4.46 5.47 3.79
N LYS A 56 4.33 5.37 2.47
CA LYS A 56 4.77 4.21 1.68
C LYS A 56 5.82 4.59 0.65
N ALA A 57 6.91 3.86 0.65
CA ALA A 57 7.81 3.79 -0.50
C ALA A 57 8.46 2.40 -0.53
N SER A 58 8.77 1.86 -1.71
CA SER A 58 9.61 0.68 -1.78
C SER A 58 11.09 1.09 -1.69
N TYR A 59 11.87 0.46 -0.82
CA TYR A 59 13.32 0.68 -0.81
C TYR A 59 13.99 0.06 -2.04
N ARG A 60 13.37 -1.01 -2.60
CA ARG A 60 13.81 -1.72 -3.80
C ARG A 60 12.63 -2.25 -4.60
N LYS A 61 12.79 -2.33 -5.91
CA LYS A 61 11.88 -3.02 -6.84
C LYS A 61 12.54 -4.31 -7.36
N ALA A 62 11.97 -5.46 -7.01
CA ALA A 62 12.54 -6.78 -7.31
C ALA A 62 11.94 -7.46 -8.56
N ASN A 63 10.88 -6.90 -9.16
CA ASN A 63 10.08 -7.53 -10.23
C ASN A 63 10.00 -6.70 -11.51
N ARG A 64 11.11 -6.09 -11.91
CA ARG A 64 11.17 -5.27 -13.13
C ARG A 64 11.10 -6.12 -14.40
N THR A 65 10.41 -5.60 -15.42
CA THR A 65 10.33 -6.22 -16.75
C THR A 65 11.70 -6.28 -17.44
N SER A 66 12.52 -5.25 -17.25
CA SER A 66 13.90 -5.20 -17.80
C SER A 66 14.93 -5.21 -16.67
N ALA A 67 16.00 -5.99 -16.83
CA ALA A 67 17.12 -6.04 -15.89
C ALA A 67 17.86 -4.70 -15.75
N ASN A 68 17.74 -3.81 -16.75
CA ASN A 68 18.36 -2.48 -16.75
C ASN A 68 17.47 -1.39 -16.13
N SER A 69 16.25 -1.74 -15.67
CA SER A 69 15.34 -0.77 -15.04
C SER A 69 15.88 -0.32 -13.67
N PHE A 70 15.53 0.91 -13.30
CA PHE A 70 15.84 1.43 -11.96
C PHE A 70 15.20 0.54 -10.87
N THR A 71 16.00 0.08 -9.94
CA THR A 71 15.56 -0.80 -8.85
C THR A 71 15.54 -0.12 -7.49
N GLY A 72 16.26 0.99 -7.31
CA GLY A 72 16.42 1.71 -6.05
C GLY A 72 17.78 2.38 -5.93
N ILE A 73 18.03 3.00 -4.79
CA ILE A 73 19.29 3.74 -4.48
C ILE A 73 20.20 2.96 -3.51
N GLY A 74 19.93 1.67 -3.32
CA GLY A 74 20.54 0.81 -2.29
C GLY A 74 19.56 0.57 -1.14
N ASP A 75 19.51 -0.68 -0.67
CA ASP A 75 18.49 -1.14 0.29
C ASP A 75 18.60 -0.37 1.61
N ASP A 76 19.80 -0.28 2.21
CA ASP A 76 20.01 0.41 3.48
C ASP A 76 19.65 1.90 3.37
N THR A 77 20.16 2.59 2.35
CA THR A 77 19.86 4.01 2.12
C THR A 77 18.35 4.23 1.90
N GLY A 78 17.71 3.34 1.14
CA GLY A 78 16.26 3.42 0.91
C GLY A 78 15.45 3.25 2.19
N MET A 79 15.79 2.27 3.03
CA MET A 79 15.12 2.02 4.32
C MET A 79 15.36 3.17 5.31
N GLU A 80 16.59 3.70 5.40
CA GLU A 80 16.90 4.87 6.23
C GLU A 80 16.09 6.10 5.85
N LEU A 81 15.95 6.39 4.55
CA LEU A 81 15.13 7.51 4.09
C LEU A 81 13.65 7.33 4.40
N ILE A 82 13.10 6.13 4.28
CA ILE A 82 11.72 5.83 4.68
C ILE A 82 11.54 6.10 6.18
N LYS A 83 12.44 5.58 7.01
CA LYS A 83 12.44 5.81 8.47
C LYS A 83 12.54 7.30 8.81
N LYS A 84 13.40 8.04 8.09
CA LYS A 84 13.59 9.49 8.26
C LYS A 84 12.31 10.27 7.96
N VAL A 85 11.57 9.92 6.90
CA VAL A 85 10.25 10.51 6.61
C VAL A 85 9.28 10.25 7.75
N GLY A 86 9.16 8.99 8.19
CA GLY A 86 8.29 8.61 9.31
C GLY A 86 8.57 9.40 10.57
N ALA A 87 9.84 9.52 10.96
CA ALA A 87 10.27 10.26 12.14
C ALA A 87 9.99 11.77 12.00
N LYS A 88 10.28 12.37 10.83
CA LYS A 88 10.12 13.81 10.62
C LYS A 88 8.67 14.26 10.66
N TYR A 89 7.77 13.47 10.08
CA TYR A 89 6.35 13.84 9.97
C TYR A 89 5.46 13.12 11.00
N ASN A 90 6.09 12.31 11.86
CA ASN A 90 5.42 11.55 12.93
C ASN A 90 4.31 10.65 12.38
N VAL A 91 4.62 9.90 11.33
CA VAL A 91 3.73 8.96 10.65
C VAL A 91 4.39 7.58 10.55
N PRO A 92 3.63 6.48 10.69
CA PRO A 92 4.15 5.14 10.44
C PRO A 92 4.53 4.94 8.99
N THR A 93 5.36 3.94 8.75
CA THR A 93 5.96 3.66 7.45
C THR A 93 5.66 2.25 6.97
N THR A 94 5.62 2.06 5.64
CA THR A 94 5.52 0.74 5.02
C THR A 94 6.38 0.61 3.79
N SER A 95 6.93 -0.59 3.59
CA SER A 95 7.69 -0.97 2.39
C SER A 95 7.51 -2.46 2.08
N ASP A 96 7.76 -2.82 0.82
CA ASP A 96 7.75 -4.21 0.39
C ASP A 96 9.01 -4.94 0.89
N ILE A 97 8.86 -6.22 1.27
CA ILE A 97 9.95 -7.17 1.43
C ILE A 97 9.80 -8.28 0.39
N HIS A 98 10.91 -8.85 -0.11
CA HIS A 98 10.90 -9.73 -1.26
C HIS A 98 11.46 -11.14 -0.96
N ALA A 99 12.26 -11.27 0.09
CA ALA A 99 12.83 -12.51 0.57
C ALA A 99 12.72 -12.60 2.10
N HIS A 100 12.73 -13.81 2.63
CA HIS A 100 12.54 -14.01 4.08
C HIS A 100 13.70 -13.43 4.90
N GLU A 101 14.92 -13.39 4.35
CA GLU A 101 16.09 -12.80 4.98
C GLU A 101 15.96 -11.29 5.17
N GLU A 102 15.18 -10.62 4.35
CA GLU A 102 14.97 -9.16 4.44
C GLU A 102 14.08 -8.77 5.63
N ALA A 103 13.23 -9.68 6.11
CA ALA A 103 12.18 -9.35 7.07
C ALA A 103 12.74 -8.76 8.38
N ALA A 104 13.76 -9.39 8.97
CA ALA A 104 14.35 -8.91 10.22
C ALA A 104 15.06 -7.57 10.05
N ILE A 105 15.77 -7.39 8.94
CA ILE A 105 16.49 -6.14 8.63
C ILE A 105 15.47 -5.00 8.40
N ALA A 106 14.50 -5.23 7.54
CA ALA A 106 13.48 -4.21 7.23
C ALA A 106 12.68 -3.79 8.48
N ALA A 107 12.44 -4.72 9.43
CA ALA A 107 11.72 -4.44 10.67
C ALA A 107 12.43 -3.43 11.60
N GLU A 108 13.72 -3.18 11.42
CA GLU A 108 14.47 -2.16 12.18
C GLU A 108 14.16 -0.73 11.69
N PHE A 109 13.65 -0.61 10.46
CA PHE A 109 13.42 0.67 9.79
C PHE A 109 11.93 0.93 9.52
N ILE A 110 11.13 -0.12 9.34
CA ILE A 110 9.76 -0.09 8.79
C ILE A 110 8.75 -0.57 9.85
N ASP A 111 7.61 0.10 9.94
CA ASP A 111 6.56 -0.23 10.91
C ASP A 111 5.61 -1.32 10.41
N ILE A 112 5.35 -1.36 9.11
CA ILE A 112 4.46 -2.30 8.45
C ILE A 112 5.23 -2.98 7.32
N LEU A 113 5.44 -4.30 7.42
CA LEU A 113 6.07 -5.08 6.35
C LEU A 113 5.01 -5.46 5.31
N GLN A 114 5.23 -5.07 4.07
CA GLN A 114 4.31 -5.39 2.98
C GLN A 114 4.81 -6.59 2.18
N ILE A 115 3.91 -7.56 1.96
CA ILE A 115 4.14 -8.73 1.11
C ILE A 115 3.56 -8.43 -0.27
N PRO A 116 4.37 -8.39 -1.35
CA PRO A 116 3.91 -8.19 -2.71
C PRO A 116 2.92 -9.26 -3.17
N ALA A 117 2.01 -8.89 -4.08
CA ALA A 117 0.93 -9.77 -4.55
C ALA A 117 1.42 -11.11 -5.13
N PHE A 118 2.51 -11.11 -5.91
CA PHE A 118 3.09 -12.34 -6.44
C PHE A 118 3.67 -13.27 -5.37
N LEU A 119 4.03 -12.73 -4.20
CA LEU A 119 4.67 -13.45 -3.11
C LEU A 119 3.69 -13.81 -1.97
N CYS A 120 2.40 -13.49 -2.10
CA CYS A 120 1.40 -13.64 -1.04
C CYS A 120 1.18 -15.09 -0.57
N ARG A 121 1.67 -16.10 -1.32
CA ARG A 121 1.60 -17.52 -0.95
C ARG A 121 2.91 -18.08 -0.39
N GLN A 122 4.02 -17.34 -0.44
CA GLN A 122 5.35 -17.81 0.00
C GLN A 122 5.37 -17.96 1.52
N THR A 123 5.37 -19.23 1.98
CA THR A 123 5.24 -19.55 3.40
C THR A 123 6.38 -18.97 4.23
N ASP A 124 7.63 -19.17 3.78
CA ASP A 124 8.81 -18.72 4.52
C ASP A 124 8.84 -17.19 4.67
N LEU A 125 8.44 -16.46 3.62
CA LEU A 125 8.34 -14.99 3.66
C LEU A 125 7.27 -14.52 4.64
N LEU A 126 6.07 -15.12 4.62
CA LEU A 126 4.97 -14.79 5.54
C LEU A 126 5.34 -15.09 7.00
N VAL A 127 5.99 -16.24 7.25
CA VAL A 127 6.44 -16.63 8.59
C VAL A 127 7.54 -15.70 9.09
N ALA A 128 8.55 -15.41 8.26
CA ALA A 128 9.62 -14.48 8.63
C ALA A 128 9.09 -13.07 8.94
N ALA A 129 8.17 -12.55 8.14
CA ALA A 129 7.51 -11.28 8.40
C ALA A 129 6.73 -11.31 9.73
N ALA A 130 5.98 -12.38 9.99
CA ALA A 130 5.24 -12.56 11.24
C ALA A 130 6.13 -12.57 12.47
N GLN A 131 7.27 -13.27 12.41
CA GLN A 131 8.23 -13.41 13.51
C GLN A 131 8.89 -12.10 13.93
N THR A 132 8.85 -11.06 13.08
CA THR A 132 9.33 -9.72 13.47
C THR A 132 8.42 -9.03 14.50
N GLY A 133 7.17 -9.49 14.68
CA GLY A 133 6.16 -8.83 15.51
C GLY A 133 5.61 -7.52 14.93
N LYS A 134 6.08 -7.10 13.75
CA LYS A 134 5.55 -5.95 13.01
C LYS A 134 4.17 -6.26 12.41
N ILE A 135 3.45 -5.22 12.00
CA ILE A 135 2.22 -5.41 11.22
C ILE A 135 2.61 -5.96 9.85
N VAL A 136 1.88 -6.96 9.37
CA VAL A 136 2.10 -7.56 8.05
C VAL A 136 0.93 -7.24 7.13
N ASN A 137 1.18 -6.45 6.08
CA ASN A 137 0.20 -6.17 5.03
C ASN A 137 0.41 -7.11 3.85
N VAL A 138 -0.56 -7.98 3.57
CA VAL A 138 -0.47 -8.92 2.44
C VAL A 138 -1.30 -8.43 1.27
N LYS A 139 -0.65 -8.11 0.16
CA LYS A 139 -1.36 -7.81 -1.09
C LYS A 139 -1.91 -9.11 -1.70
N LYS A 140 -3.21 -9.10 -2.02
CA LYS A 140 -3.87 -10.24 -2.66
C LYS A 140 -3.25 -10.50 -4.04
N GLY A 141 -2.89 -11.76 -4.30
CA GLY A 141 -2.46 -12.18 -5.63
C GLY A 141 -3.55 -11.98 -6.68
N GLN A 142 -3.17 -11.54 -7.88
CA GLN A 142 -4.10 -11.33 -8.99
C GLN A 142 -4.80 -12.61 -9.44
N PHE A 143 -4.27 -13.74 -9.04
CA PHE A 143 -4.75 -15.11 -9.34
C PHE A 143 -5.57 -15.73 -8.19
N LEU A 144 -5.87 -14.97 -7.12
CA LEU A 144 -6.59 -15.42 -5.94
C LEU A 144 -7.94 -14.72 -5.78
N SER A 145 -8.92 -15.43 -5.23
CA SER A 145 -10.14 -14.82 -4.69
C SER A 145 -9.89 -14.15 -3.34
N GLY A 146 -10.77 -13.24 -2.92
CA GLY A 146 -10.72 -12.64 -1.58
C GLY A 146 -10.78 -13.68 -0.47
N ALA A 147 -11.67 -14.68 -0.58
CA ALA A 147 -11.81 -15.77 0.39
C ALA A 147 -10.51 -16.59 0.56
N SER A 148 -9.71 -16.76 -0.51
CA SER A 148 -8.44 -17.50 -0.46
C SER A 148 -7.37 -16.81 0.37
N MET A 149 -7.52 -15.50 0.69
CA MET A 149 -6.56 -14.77 1.52
C MET A 149 -6.54 -15.24 2.97
N LYS A 150 -7.57 -15.98 3.40
CA LYS A 150 -7.59 -16.67 4.68
C LYS A 150 -6.31 -17.49 4.92
N PHE A 151 -5.81 -18.19 3.92
CA PHE A 151 -4.62 -19.03 4.07
C PHE A 151 -3.34 -18.22 4.35
N ALA A 152 -3.23 -17.00 3.83
CA ALA A 152 -2.11 -16.12 4.16
C ALA A 152 -2.24 -15.59 5.60
N VAL A 153 -3.45 -15.20 6.01
CA VAL A 153 -3.74 -14.77 7.39
C VAL A 153 -3.45 -15.89 8.37
N ASP A 154 -3.93 -17.11 8.10
CA ASP A 154 -3.72 -18.28 8.96
C ASP A 154 -2.21 -18.57 9.18
N LYS A 155 -1.39 -18.50 8.14
CA LYS A 155 0.06 -18.71 8.25
C LYS A 155 0.72 -17.69 9.18
N ILE A 156 0.35 -16.41 9.05
CA ILE A 156 0.89 -15.34 9.89
C ILE A 156 0.44 -15.52 11.35
N LYS A 157 -0.85 -15.83 11.58
CA LYS A 157 -1.38 -16.08 12.94
C LYS A 157 -0.77 -17.33 13.57
N GLN A 158 -0.61 -18.43 12.82
CA GLN A 158 0.07 -19.64 13.29
C GLN A 158 1.54 -19.40 13.64
N ALA A 159 2.19 -18.43 13.01
CA ALA A 159 3.53 -18.00 13.38
C ALA A 159 3.57 -17.05 14.60
N GLY A 160 2.42 -16.80 15.26
CA GLY A 160 2.30 -16.05 16.51
C GLY A 160 2.06 -14.55 16.34
N ASN A 161 1.64 -14.06 15.17
CA ASN A 161 1.38 -12.65 14.94
C ASN A 161 -0.06 -12.37 14.49
N GLU A 162 -0.84 -11.67 15.34
CA GLU A 162 -2.22 -11.28 15.04
C GLU A 162 -2.35 -9.96 14.25
N LYS A 163 -1.25 -9.25 13.99
CA LYS A 163 -1.23 -7.93 13.37
C LYS A 163 -1.16 -8.05 11.85
N VAL A 164 -2.29 -8.38 11.21
CA VAL A 164 -2.39 -8.63 9.77
C VAL A 164 -3.33 -7.63 9.12
N MET A 165 -2.98 -7.16 7.93
CA MET A 165 -3.84 -6.41 7.02
C MET A 165 -3.86 -7.09 5.66
N LEU A 166 -4.95 -6.93 4.91
CA LEU A 166 -5.08 -7.43 3.54
C LEU A 166 -5.30 -6.27 2.57
N THR A 167 -4.67 -6.35 1.40
CA THR A 167 -4.84 -5.35 0.34
C THR A 167 -5.39 -5.98 -0.94
N GLU A 168 -6.58 -5.56 -1.35
CA GLU A 168 -7.15 -5.87 -2.68
C GLU A 168 -6.41 -5.04 -3.74
N ARG A 169 -6.09 -5.66 -4.88
CA ARG A 169 -5.39 -4.97 -5.99
C ARG A 169 -5.81 -5.47 -7.38
N GLY A 170 -6.99 -6.05 -7.49
CA GLY A 170 -7.53 -6.60 -8.73
C GLY A 170 -7.10 -8.04 -9.03
N ASN A 171 -7.81 -8.62 -9.97
CA ASN A 171 -7.57 -9.95 -10.52
C ASN A 171 -7.17 -9.82 -11.99
N THR A 172 -6.35 -10.76 -12.47
CA THR A 172 -6.02 -10.87 -13.88
C THR A 172 -7.29 -11.12 -14.69
N PHE A 173 -7.51 -10.29 -15.70
CA PHE A 173 -8.57 -10.44 -16.69
C PHE A 173 -7.94 -10.44 -18.08
N GLY A 174 -7.75 -11.64 -18.64
CA GLY A 174 -6.93 -11.82 -19.82
C GLY A 174 -5.43 -11.66 -19.49
N TYR A 175 -4.63 -11.18 -20.46
CA TYR A 175 -3.16 -11.15 -20.33
C TYR A 175 -2.59 -9.80 -19.92
N GLN A 176 -3.30 -8.72 -20.13
CA GLN A 176 -2.77 -7.35 -20.01
C GLN A 176 -3.73 -6.40 -19.30
N ASP A 177 -4.70 -6.93 -18.58
CA ASP A 177 -5.69 -6.11 -17.88
C ASP A 177 -6.04 -6.72 -16.54
N LEU A 178 -6.60 -5.90 -15.65
CA LEU A 178 -7.02 -6.26 -14.32
C LEU A 178 -8.45 -5.78 -14.09
N VAL A 179 -9.21 -6.56 -13.31
CA VAL A 179 -10.56 -6.21 -12.87
C VAL A 179 -10.65 -6.28 -11.36
N VAL A 180 -11.25 -5.27 -10.74
CA VAL A 180 -11.54 -5.30 -9.31
C VAL A 180 -12.91 -5.89 -9.09
N ASP A 181 -12.95 -7.03 -8.41
CA ASP A 181 -14.18 -7.58 -7.86
C ASP A 181 -14.37 -7.05 -6.43
N TYR A 182 -15.23 -6.05 -6.28
CA TYR A 182 -15.46 -5.41 -4.97
C TYR A 182 -16.08 -6.34 -3.92
N ARG A 183 -16.62 -7.52 -4.31
CA ARG A 183 -17.05 -8.56 -3.38
C ARG A 183 -15.87 -9.16 -2.58
N ASN A 184 -14.65 -8.99 -3.08
CA ASN A 184 -13.45 -9.42 -2.35
C ASN A 184 -13.23 -8.60 -1.06
N ILE A 185 -13.68 -7.35 -0.99
CA ILE A 185 -13.52 -6.51 0.21
C ILE A 185 -14.25 -7.13 1.41
N PRO A 186 -15.58 -7.36 1.38
CA PRO A 186 -16.27 -8.04 2.48
C PRO A 186 -15.77 -9.48 2.69
N ALA A 187 -15.44 -10.23 1.63
CA ALA A 187 -14.92 -11.60 1.78
C ALA A 187 -13.57 -11.66 2.52
N MET A 188 -12.68 -10.68 2.30
CA MET A 188 -11.43 -10.57 3.04
C MET A 188 -11.66 -10.10 4.49
N ALA A 189 -12.64 -9.23 4.73
CA ALA A 189 -13.00 -8.74 6.06
C ALA A 189 -13.50 -9.84 7.01
N GLU A 190 -14.02 -10.97 6.48
CA GLU A 190 -14.40 -12.17 7.27
C GLU A 190 -13.23 -12.75 8.08
N ASN A 191 -11.97 -12.42 7.72
CA ASN A 191 -10.79 -12.82 8.49
C ASN A 191 -10.57 -11.97 9.76
N ASN A 192 -11.44 -10.99 10.04
CA ASN A 192 -11.33 -10.03 11.15
C ASN A 192 -10.01 -9.23 11.10
N VAL A 193 -9.61 -8.81 9.92
CA VAL A 193 -8.45 -7.97 9.67
C VAL A 193 -8.85 -6.78 8.78
N PRO A 194 -8.16 -5.63 8.87
CA PRO A 194 -8.42 -4.49 7.99
C PRO A 194 -8.19 -4.83 6.54
N VAL A 195 -9.08 -4.32 5.68
CA VAL A 195 -9.01 -4.50 4.23
C VAL A 195 -8.77 -3.16 3.55
N ILE A 196 -7.71 -3.11 2.74
CA ILE A 196 -7.25 -1.94 2.01
C ILE A 196 -7.53 -2.15 0.52
N MET A 197 -7.95 -1.10 -0.17
CA MET A 197 -8.01 -1.10 -1.64
C MET A 197 -6.80 -0.37 -2.23
N ASP A 198 -6.02 -1.07 -3.04
CA ASP A 198 -4.97 -0.48 -3.86
C ASP A 198 -5.56 0.12 -5.13
N CYS A 199 -5.74 1.43 -5.12
CA CYS A 199 -6.35 2.19 -6.22
C CYS A 199 -5.37 2.44 -7.37
N THR A 200 -4.08 2.23 -7.16
CA THR A 200 -3.02 2.44 -8.16
C THR A 200 -2.76 1.18 -8.97
N HIS A 201 -2.38 0.10 -8.27
CA HIS A 201 -1.94 -1.11 -8.95
C HIS A 201 -3.10 -1.97 -9.49
N SER A 202 -4.33 -1.73 -9.07
CA SER A 202 -5.51 -2.34 -9.68
C SER A 202 -5.80 -1.84 -11.10
N LEU A 203 -5.14 -0.75 -11.50
CA LEU A 203 -5.27 -0.13 -12.82
C LEU A 203 -4.03 -0.35 -13.70
N GLN A 204 -3.08 -1.18 -13.25
CA GLN A 204 -1.92 -1.55 -14.04
C GLN A 204 -2.32 -2.35 -15.28
N GLN A 205 -1.61 -2.09 -16.36
CA GLN A 205 -1.64 -2.87 -17.59
C GLN A 205 -0.23 -3.48 -17.80
N PRO A 206 0.04 -4.65 -17.20
CA PRO A 206 1.37 -5.26 -17.26
C PRO A 206 1.69 -5.77 -18.67
N ASN A 207 2.99 -6.09 -18.89
CA ASN A 207 3.47 -6.77 -20.10
C ASN A 207 3.14 -6.05 -21.43
N GLN A 208 3.15 -4.72 -21.44
CA GLN A 208 3.00 -3.96 -22.67
C GLN A 208 4.20 -4.19 -23.62
N THR A 209 3.96 -4.04 -24.92
CA THR A 209 5.01 -4.22 -25.97
C THR A 209 6.16 -3.26 -25.81
N SER A 210 5.97 -2.12 -25.16
CA SER A 210 7.01 -1.14 -24.83
C SER A 210 8.01 -1.62 -23.76
N GLY A 211 7.74 -2.76 -23.09
CA GLY A 211 8.52 -3.22 -21.93
C GLY A 211 8.29 -2.40 -20.65
N ILE A 212 7.34 -1.47 -20.66
CA ILE A 212 6.98 -0.64 -19.51
C ILE A 212 5.52 -0.95 -19.16
N THR A 213 5.24 -1.14 -17.88
CA THR A 213 3.87 -1.32 -17.39
C THR A 213 3.04 -0.07 -17.68
N GLY A 214 1.96 -0.24 -18.43
CA GLY A 214 0.96 0.80 -18.65
C GLY A 214 -0.01 0.93 -17.49
N GLY A 215 -0.93 1.88 -17.58
CA GLY A 215 -1.97 2.07 -16.58
C GLY A 215 -2.98 3.16 -16.94
N ASN A 216 -4.00 3.28 -16.12
CA ASN A 216 -5.05 4.28 -16.32
C ASN A 216 -5.32 5.08 -15.02
N PRO A 217 -4.46 6.05 -14.64
CA PRO A 217 -4.61 6.81 -13.42
C PRO A 217 -5.89 7.67 -13.38
N SER A 218 -6.54 7.92 -14.52
CA SER A 218 -7.82 8.65 -14.56
C SER A 218 -8.97 7.90 -13.85
N LEU A 219 -8.84 6.59 -13.67
CA LEU A 219 -9.82 5.75 -12.97
C LEU A 219 -9.56 5.61 -11.47
N ILE A 220 -8.48 6.17 -10.91
CA ILE A 220 -8.16 6.09 -9.46
C ILE A 220 -9.34 6.58 -8.62
N GLU A 221 -9.96 7.70 -8.98
CA GLU A 221 -11.15 8.22 -8.29
C GLU A 221 -12.32 7.23 -8.32
N THR A 222 -12.55 6.57 -9.45
CA THR A 222 -13.62 5.57 -9.60
C THR A 222 -13.40 4.38 -8.68
N ILE A 223 -12.18 3.82 -8.71
CA ILE A 223 -11.79 2.69 -7.85
C ILE A 223 -11.90 3.06 -6.37
N ALA A 224 -11.38 4.22 -5.99
CA ALA A 224 -11.38 4.68 -4.60
C ALA A 224 -12.81 4.90 -4.07
N LYS A 225 -13.69 5.53 -4.86
CA LYS A 225 -15.10 5.72 -4.48
C LYS A 225 -15.82 4.39 -4.26
N ALA A 226 -15.65 3.44 -5.17
CA ALA A 226 -16.27 2.13 -5.05
C ALA A 226 -15.73 1.36 -3.82
N ALA A 227 -14.43 1.47 -3.52
CA ALA A 227 -13.83 0.88 -2.34
C ALA A 227 -14.41 1.44 -1.03
N ILE A 228 -14.54 2.77 -0.91
CA ILE A 228 -15.16 3.41 0.25
C ILE A 228 -16.62 2.98 0.39
N ALA A 229 -17.37 2.94 -0.72
CA ALA A 229 -18.78 2.53 -0.72
C ALA A 229 -18.98 1.05 -0.33
N THR A 230 -17.99 0.18 -0.59
CA THR A 230 -18.03 -1.25 -0.24
C THR A 230 -17.39 -1.56 1.14
N GLY A 231 -17.00 -0.53 1.88
CA GLY A 231 -16.55 -0.69 3.28
C GLY A 231 -15.06 -0.97 3.45
N ALA A 232 -14.20 -0.62 2.50
CA ALA A 232 -12.76 -0.69 2.70
C ALA A 232 -12.33 0.16 3.92
N ASP A 233 -11.46 -0.40 4.77
CA ASP A 233 -10.94 0.28 5.96
C ASP A 233 -9.85 1.28 5.60
N GLY A 234 -9.12 1.05 4.52
CA GLY A 234 -8.06 1.92 4.04
C GLY A 234 -7.95 1.95 2.51
N LEU A 235 -7.21 2.94 2.03
CA LEU A 235 -6.84 3.09 0.62
C LEU A 235 -5.33 3.09 0.49
N PHE A 236 -4.84 2.53 -0.62
CA PHE A 236 -3.46 2.58 -1.02
C PHE A 236 -3.37 3.36 -2.34
N ILE A 237 -2.61 4.47 -2.35
CA ILE A 237 -2.47 5.36 -3.51
C ILE A 237 -1.01 5.77 -3.67
N GLU A 238 -0.35 5.32 -4.74
CA GLU A 238 0.95 5.87 -5.12
C GLU A 238 0.78 7.25 -5.75
N THR A 239 1.62 8.19 -5.36
CA THR A 239 1.57 9.59 -5.81
C THR A 239 2.96 10.17 -6.04
N HIS A 240 3.06 11.10 -6.99
CA HIS A 240 4.31 11.73 -7.36
C HIS A 240 4.03 13.17 -7.86
N PRO A 241 4.87 14.18 -7.56
CA PRO A 241 4.70 15.54 -8.07
C PRO A 241 4.61 15.60 -9.60
N ASN A 242 5.43 14.81 -10.28
CA ASN A 242 5.41 14.67 -11.74
C ASN A 242 5.60 13.21 -12.16
N PRO A 243 4.51 12.40 -12.25
CA PRO A 243 4.61 10.98 -12.60
C PRO A 243 5.33 10.68 -13.91
N ALA A 244 5.34 11.62 -14.87
CA ALA A 244 5.98 11.41 -16.17
C ALA A 244 7.51 11.24 -16.10
N VAL A 245 8.16 11.75 -15.03
CA VAL A 245 9.61 11.62 -14.82
C VAL A 245 9.97 10.61 -13.75
N ALA A 246 8.99 9.96 -13.14
CA ALA A 246 9.22 8.96 -12.10
C ALA A 246 10.01 7.77 -12.64
N LYS A 247 10.95 7.27 -11.84
CA LYS A 247 11.82 6.15 -12.22
C LYS A 247 11.13 4.79 -12.15
N SER A 248 9.91 4.74 -11.58
CA SER A 248 9.10 3.52 -11.45
C SER A 248 7.62 3.85 -11.56
N ASP A 249 6.88 3.02 -12.31
CA ASP A 249 5.40 2.99 -12.42
C ASP A 249 4.71 4.34 -12.64
N GLY A 250 5.37 5.30 -13.28
CA GLY A 250 4.85 6.64 -13.53
C GLY A 250 3.49 6.66 -14.25
N ALA A 251 3.22 5.67 -15.11
CA ALA A 251 1.95 5.55 -15.83
C ALA A 251 0.75 5.24 -14.91
N ASN A 252 0.98 4.83 -13.65
CA ASN A 252 -0.08 4.43 -12.72
C ASN A 252 -0.28 5.41 -11.57
N MET A 253 0.72 6.24 -11.25
CA MET A 253 0.67 7.11 -10.08
C MET A 253 -0.28 8.29 -10.25
N LEU A 254 -0.94 8.66 -9.16
CA LEU A 254 -1.71 9.90 -9.07
C LEU A 254 -0.75 11.11 -9.01
N ARG A 255 -1.04 12.17 -9.75
CA ARG A 255 -0.34 13.45 -9.54
C ARG A 255 -0.63 13.97 -8.14
N LEU A 256 0.43 14.36 -7.42
CA LEU A 256 0.33 14.77 -6.00
C LEU A 256 -0.64 15.93 -5.78
N GLU A 257 -0.75 16.84 -6.73
CA GLU A 257 -1.70 17.96 -6.70
C GLU A 257 -3.18 17.55 -6.74
N LEU A 258 -3.48 16.34 -7.26
CA LEU A 258 -4.84 15.80 -7.35
C LEU A 258 -5.25 15.01 -6.10
N LEU A 259 -4.32 14.75 -5.17
CA LEU A 259 -4.60 13.90 -4.01
C LEU A 259 -5.58 14.58 -3.03
N GLU A 260 -5.37 15.85 -2.70
CA GLU A 260 -6.23 16.58 -1.75
C GLU A 260 -7.69 16.63 -2.20
N PRO A 261 -8.02 17.12 -3.43
CA PRO A 261 -9.41 17.18 -3.88
C PRO A 261 -10.06 15.78 -4.01
N LEU A 262 -9.26 14.74 -4.28
CA LEU A 262 -9.74 13.36 -4.24
C LEU A 262 -10.12 12.96 -2.81
N LEU A 263 -9.23 13.13 -1.85
CA LEU A 263 -9.46 12.74 -0.46
C LEU A 263 -10.64 13.48 0.17
N GLU A 264 -10.83 14.77 -0.13
CA GLU A 264 -12.00 15.53 0.31
C GLU A 264 -13.33 14.91 -0.15
N LYS A 265 -13.40 14.46 -1.41
CA LYS A 265 -14.58 13.76 -1.95
C LYS A 265 -14.80 12.43 -1.21
N LEU A 266 -13.73 11.67 -0.96
CA LEU A 266 -13.79 10.37 -0.31
C LEU A 266 -14.21 10.48 1.16
N VAL A 267 -13.75 11.50 1.90
CA VAL A 267 -14.20 11.78 3.27
C VAL A 267 -15.70 12.07 3.31
N ARG A 268 -16.21 12.88 2.37
CA ARG A 268 -17.66 13.13 2.28
C ARG A 268 -18.45 11.86 1.97
N LEU A 269 -17.93 11.03 1.06
CA LEU A 269 -18.54 9.74 0.73
C LEU A 269 -18.53 8.80 1.95
N ARG A 270 -17.41 8.71 2.67
CA ARG A 270 -17.29 7.88 3.89
C ARG A 270 -18.36 8.23 4.91
N ARG A 271 -18.56 9.53 5.18
CA ARG A 271 -19.60 10.02 6.10
C ARG A 271 -21.03 9.71 5.65
N ALA A 272 -21.25 9.50 4.36
CA ALA A 272 -22.57 9.18 3.82
C ALA A 272 -22.89 7.68 3.87
N VAL A 273 -21.90 6.81 4.02
CA VAL A 273 -22.06 5.34 3.98
C VAL A 273 -21.80 4.64 5.32
N VAL A 274 -21.38 5.40 6.35
CA VAL A 274 -21.13 4.88 7.71
C VAL A 274 -22.27 5.26 8.67
#